data_57a5b08b8c470228b583c6b98a47cdd6
#
_entry.id   57a5b08b8c470228b583c6b98a47cdd6
#
_cell.length_a   1.000
_cell.length_b   1.000
_cell.length_c   1.000
_cell.angle_alpha   90.00
_cell.angle_beta   90.00
_cell.angle_gamma   90.00
#
_symmetry.space_group_name_H-M   'P 1'
#
loop_
_entity.id
_entity.type
_entity.pdbx_description
1 polymer ?
#
loop_
_entity_poly.entity_id
_entity_poly.type
_entity_poly.pdbx_seq_one_letter_code
_entity_poly.pdbx_strand_id
1 'polypeptide(L)'
;MRNDGAVVPVGEAWGWSVKSGSASIVAADKAIEFRILKQGRAIGGKEAESADPSFMAGAEFAVTGVFAGSTEESTDVMTVGIDGWTEGWSSLLVAGNIYKISETRAPLGYKLIAEPLNVMVKTDGTLVAVDAEGNALDADAGAQGWTVSEDTEGIAQITAVDEPTSVMLSKVSAEGGQALAGAEFDLEGSFAQGSGQIAPGKKRIVVNGQGNLRIADVEAQILGGETVGEFSQASSIEGLVAGESYLLTEVKAPAGYELVQDTLRFAVNDDGSICLVQRSTAPEAWTLSNDQGGIGITCADVPLKVSLNKQNKQGAALEGAQFTLSGAFPDGSATKTFTSNGDGVAFKGMQLVGSTEGNKYVLTETQAPDGYVAIDPVTLVVYADGTVKLDGDSLGASSKVAIENGEDGTAYISVTDDAAPILDNQDGNDAFLSKTGDWTFLQAILAAIVAAGAGFAATVSRRRGARARRTERK
;
A
#
# COMPACT_ATOMS: atom_id res chain seq x y z
N MET A 1 -62.84 42.24 -11.65
CA MET A 1 -62.88 43.58 -11.05
C MET A 1 -64.05 43.64 -10.07
N ARG A 2 -63.86 44.22 -8.92
CA ARG A 2 -64.96 44.50 -7.99
C ARG A 2 -65.73 45.71 -8.47
N ASN A 3 -66.96 45.91 -7.94
CA ASN A 3 -67.85 47.04 -8.31
C ASN A 3 -67.28 48.43 -7.95
N ASP A 4 -66.22 48.48 -7.12
CA ASP A 4 -65.46 49.69 -6.76
C ASP A 4 -64.30 49.98 -7.71
N GLY A 5 -64.16 49.23 -8.78
CA GLY A 5 -63.09 49.36 -9.76
C GLY A 5 -61.75 48.69 -9.33
N ALA A 6 -61.73 48.06 -8.17
CA ALA A 6 -60.48 47.35 -7.73
C ALA A 6 -60.25 46.06 -8.52
N VAL A 7 -58.99 45.81 -8.91
CA VAL A 7 -58.51 44.57 -9.48
C VAL A 7 -58.06 43.68 -8.32
N VAL A 8 -58.62 42.47 -8.28
CA VAL A 8 -58.24 41.47 -7.30
C VAL A 8 -57.87 40.15 -8.03
N PRO A 9 -56.87 39.41 -7.61
CA PRO A 9 -56.58 38.11 -8.20
C PRO A 9 -57.73 37.13 -7.86
N VAL A 10 -58.05 36.23 -8.78
CA VAL A 10 -58.94 35.09 -8.59
C VAL A 10 -58.09 33.85 -8.51
N GLY A 11 -57.79 33.44 -7.30
CA GLY A 11 -56.82 32.31 -7.03
C GLY A 11 -55.40 32.79 -6.77
N GLU A 12 -54.53 31.84 -6.42
CA GLU A 12 -53.08 32.08 -6.29
C GLU A 12 -52.44 32.23 -7.66
N ALA A 13 -51.87 33.41 -7.94
CA ALA A 13 -51.15 33.69 -9.19
C ALA A 13 -49.68 33.96 -8.84
N TRP A 14 -48.84 32.95 -8.91
CA TRP A 14 -47.42 33.05 -8.68
C TRP A 14 -46.77 34.09 -9.61
N GLY A 15 -45.96 34.98 -9.06
CA GLY A 15 -45.30 36.03 -9.82
C GLY A 15 -46.18 37.25 -10.16
N TRP A 16 -47.44 37.28 -9.76
CA TRP A 16 -48.36 38.38 -10.03
C TRP A 16 -48.82 39.04 -8.75
N SER A 17 -48.78 40.33 -8.71
CA SER A 17 -49.37 41.11 -7.63
C SER A 17 -50.26 42.21 -8.16
N VAL A 18 -51.31 42.57 -7.37
CA VAL A 18 -52.21 43.70 -7.65
C VAL A 18 -51.84 44.78 -6.67
N LYS A 19 -51.45 45.97 -7.17
CA LYS A 19 -51.11 47.11 -6.35
C LYS A 19 -52.39 47.79 -5.83
N SER A 20 -52.53 47.84 -4.50
CA SER A 20 -53.69 48.49 -3.87
C SER A 20 -53.76 49.99 -4.21
N GLY A 21 -54.94 50.45 -4.62
CA GLY A 21 -55.21 51.88 -4.95
C GLY A 21 -54.91 52.31 -6.39
N SER A 22 -54.43 51.39 -7.25
CA SER A 22 -54.34 51.62 -8.70
C SER A 22 -54.69 50.34 -9.46
N ALA A 23 -55.24 50.50 -10.68
CA ALA A 23 -55.57 49.35 -11.54
C ALA A 23 -54.34 48.82 -12.24
N SER A 24 -53.25 48.57 -11.51
CA SER A 24 -52.02 48.05 -12.07
C SER A 24 -51.77 46.60 -11.60
N ILE A 25 -51.38 45.76 -12.54
CA ILE A 25 -50.93 44.39 -12.33
C ILE A 25 -49.43 44.42 -12.52
N VAL A 26 -48.69 43.85 -11.57
CA VAL A 26 -47.23 43.70 -11.66
C VAL A 26 -46.95 42.22 -11.82
N ALA A 27 -46.26 41.87 -12.88
CA ALA A 27 -45.63 40.58 -13.07
C ALA A 27 -44.17 40.67 -12.60
N ALA A 28 -43.74 39.69 -11.87
CA ALA A 28 -42.36 39.56 -11.46
C ALA A 28 -41.87 38.15 -11.86
N ASP A 29 -40.92 38.10 -12.74
CA ASP A 29 -40.30 36.84 -13.14
C ASP A 29 -39.23 36.47 -12.13
N LYS A 30 -39.13 35.17 -11.80
CA LYS A 30 -38.07 34.62 -10.98
C LYS A 30 -36.91 34.25 -11.92
N ALA A 31 -35.70 34.64 -11.56
CA ALA A 31 -34.50 34.18 -12.25
C ALA A 31 -34.39 32.66 -12.18
N ILE A 32 -33.95 32.04 -13.28
CA ILE A 32 -33.63 30.62 -13.28
C ILE A 32 -32.21 30.48 -12.75
N GLU A 33 -32.11 29.91 -11.58
CA GLU A 33 -30.87 29.74 -10.84
C GLU A 33 -30.64 28.26 -10.53
N PHE A 34 -29.41 27.86 -10.39
CA PHE A 34 -29.03 26.57 -9.84
C PHE A 34 -27.77 26.70 -8.98
N ARG A 35 -27.50 25.68 -8.18
CA ARG A 35 -26.28 25.55 -7.41
C ARG A 35 -25.75 24.15 -7.52
N ILE A 36 -24.42 23.98 -7.37
CA ILE A 36 -23.77 22.67 -7.38
C ILE A 36 -23.39 22.33 -5.95
N LEU A 37 -23.84 21.16 -5.49
CA LEU A 37 -23.36 20.50 -4.28
C LEU A 37 -22.22 19.55 -4.68
N LYS A 38 -21.03 19.84 -4.24
CA LYS A 38 -19.90 18.95 -4.39
C LYS A 38 -19.85 17.98 -3.23
N GLN A 39 -19.78 16.71 -3.53
CA GLN A 39 -19.62 15.63 -2.56
C GLN A 39 -18.45 14.72 -2.98
N GLY A 40 -17.96 13.91 -2.05
CA GLY A 40 -16.98 12.90 -2.31
C GLY A 40 -17.12 11.74 -1.32
N ARG A 41 -16.61 10.57 -1.68
CA ARG A 41 -16.46 9.48 -0.74
C ARG A 41 -15.36 9.82 0.27
N ALA A 42 -15.52 9.43 1.53
CA ALA A 42 -14.52 9.69 2.56
C ALA A 42 -13.20 8.95 2.23
N ILE A 43 -12.07 9.68 2.27
CA ILE A 43 -10.73 9.11 2.07
C ILE A 43 -10.45 8.08 3.18
N GLY A 44 -10.15 6.83 2.80
CA GLY A 44 -9.95 5.73 3.74
C GLY A 44 -11.23 5.25 4.43
N GLY A 45 -12.38 5.82 4.08
CA GLY A 45 -13.70 5.45 4.61
C GLY A 45 -14.32 4.22 3.94
N LYS A 46 -15.49 3.81 4.43
CA LYS A 46 -16.28 2.76 3.79
C LYS A 46 -16.93 3.31 2.50
N GLU A 47 -17.26 2.43 1.57
CA GLU A 47 -17.79 2.78 0.24
C GLU A 47 -19.00 3.76 0.26
N ALA A 48 -19.85 3.71 1.28
CA ALA A 48 -21.01 4.59 1.44
C ALA A 48 -20.77 5.79 2.38
N GLU A 49 -19.55 6.01 2.85
CA GLU A 49 -19.24 7.08 3.78
C GLU A 49 -18.84 8.34 3.02
N SER A 50 -19.58 9.43 3.25
CA SER A 50 -19.31 10.72 2.64
C SER A 50 -18.16 11.45 3.34
N ALA A 51 -17.34 12.15 2.56
CA ALA A 51 -16.34 13.07 3.09
C ALA A 51 -16.97 14.25 3.83
N ASP A 52 -16.21 14.83 4.77
CA ASP A 52 -16.54 16.13 5.33
C ASP A 52 -16.58 17.17 4.18
N PRO A 53 -17.60 18.04 4.09
CA PRO A 53 -17.74 19.03 3.02
C PRO A 53 -16.50 19.92 2.82
N SER A 54 -15.73 20.19 3.88
CA SER A 54 -14.50 20.99 3.79
C SER A 54 -13.43 20.41 2.88
N PHE A 55 -13.44 19.08 2.64
CA PHE A 55 -12.56 18.44 1.66
C PHE A 55 -12.93 18.78 0.22
N MET A 56 -14.16 19.23 -0.04
CA MET A 56 -14.63 19.61 -1.37
C MET A 56 -14.25 21.03 -1.76
N ALA A 57 -13.77 21.84 -0.81
CA ALA A 57 -13.42 23.23 -1.02
C ALA A 57 -12.35 23.40 -2.10
N GLY A 58 -12.57 24.42 -2.96
CA GLY A 58 -11.67 24.75 -4.04
C GLY A 58 -11.83 23.93 -5.32
N ALA A 59 -12.80 23.00 -5.40
CA ALA A 59 -13.22 22.44 -6.68
C ALA A 59 -13.79 23.53 -7.59
N GLU A 60 -13.62 23.40 -8.91
CA GLU A 60 -14.09 24.37 -9.89
C GLU A 60 -14.92 23.71 -10.98
N PHE A 61 -16.01 24.38 -11.34
CA PHE A 61 -16.89 23.97 -12.43
C PHE A 61 -16.98 25.05 -13.48
N ALA A 62 -16.80 24.67 -14.75
CA ALA A 62 -17.08 25.51 -15.91
C ALA A 62 -18.50 25.23 -16.40
N VAL A 63 -19.30 26.27 -16.53
CA VAL A 63 -20.63 26.22 -17.11
C VAL A 63 -20.59 26.95 -18.45
N THR A 64 -20.79 26.21 -19.53
CA THR A 64 -20.71 26.74 -20.91
C THR A 64 -22.05 26.69 -21.59
N GLY A 65 -22.44 27.81 -22.23
CA GLY A 65 -23.71 27.95 -22.98
C GLY A 65 -23.98 29.38 -23.37
N VAL A 66 -25.20 29.64 -23.88
CA VAL A 66 -25.67 31.00 -24.21
C VAL A 66 -26.50 31.53 -23.06
N PHE A 67 -25.96 32.52 -22.35
CA PHE A 67 -26.59 33.13 -21.18
C PHE A 67 -27.50 34.31 -21.57
N ALA A 68 -28.37 34.73 -20.65
CA ALA A 68 -29.29 35.83 -20.87
C ALA A 68 -28.56 37.15 -21.23
N GLY A 69 -29.04 37.82 -22.27
CA GLY A 69 -28.42 39.05 -22.77
C GLY A 69 -27.29 38.82 -23.78
N SER A 70 -26.95 37.58 -24.13
CA SER A 70 -25.98 37.22 -25.15
C SER A 70 -26.62 36.36 -26.25
N THR A 71 -26.02 36.38 -27.44
CA THR A 71 -26.33 35.45 -28.54
C THR A 71 -25.16 34.54 -28.83
N GLU A 72 -24.03 34.72 -28.11
CA GLU A 72 -22.83 33.92 -28.27
C GLU A 72 -22.61 33.01 -27.04
N GLU A 73 -22.06 31.84 -27.28
CA GLU A 73 -21.67 30.91 -26.23
C GLU A 73 -20.53 31.52 -25.42
N SER A 74 -20.61 31.38 -24.11
CA SER A 74 -19.54 31.76 -23.17
C SER A 74 -19.45 30.77 -22.01
N THR A 75 -18.36 30.87 -21.26
CA THR A 75 -18.10 30.01 -20.09
C THR A 75 -18.05 30.86 -18.86
N ASP A 76 -18.77 30.46 -17.83
CA ASP A 76 -18.69 31.00 -16.48
C ASP A 76 -18.08 29.93 -15.53
N VAL A 77 -17.39 30.36 -14.47
CA VAL A 77 -16.70 29.43 -13.56
C VAL A 77 -17.27 29.61 -12.14
N MET A 78 -17.61 28.48 -11.53
CA MET A 78 -18.09 28.38 -10.17
C MET A 78 -17.07 27.68 -9.29
N THR A 79 -16.79 28.21 -8.09
CA THR A 79 -15.87 27.62 -7.12
C THR A 79 -16.65 27.11 -5.92
N VAL A 80 -16.24 25.95 -5.39
CA VAL A 80 -16.85 25.30 -4.23
C VAL A 80 -16.26 25.86 -2.93
N GLY A 81 -17.14 26.27 -2.01
CA GLY A 81 -16.79 26.71 -0.66
C GLY A 81 -16.55 25.56 0.32
N ILE A 82 -16.25 25.92 1.58
CA ILE A 82 -15.97 24.94 2.66
C ILE A 82 -17.19 24.15 3.11
N ASP A 83 -18.38 24.56 2.72
CA ASP A 83 -19.65 23.88 2.98
C ASP A 83 -20.04 22.88 1.88
N GLY A 84 -19.18 22.74 0.87
CA GLY A 84 -19.42 21.87 -0.28
C GLY A 84 -20.29 22.47 -1.38
N TRP A 85 -20.76 23.72 -1.23
CA TRP A 85 -21.59 24.39 -2.23
C TRP A 85 -20.77 25.35 -3.09
N THR A 86 -21.22 25.52 -4.34
CA THR A 86 -20.66 26.57 -5.19
C THR A 86 -21.07 27.94 -4.68
N GLU A 87 -20.11 28.86 -4.65
CA GLU A 87 -20.31 30.25 -4.26
C GLU A 87 -20.70 31.11 -5.47
N GLY A 88 -21.62 32.06 -5.22
CA GLY A 88 -21.96 33.24 -5.98
C GLY A 88 -21.88 33.15 -7.49
N TRP A 89 -22.95 32.72 -8.15
CA TRP A 89 -23.04 32.72 -9.60
C TRP A 89 -23.92 33.87 -10.09
N SER A 90 -23.46 34.62 -11.12
CA SER A 90 -24.09 35.82 -11.60
C SER A 90 -24.76 35.71 -12.98
N SER A 91 -24.47 34.63 -13.72
CA SER A 91 -25.01 34.42 -15.06
C SER A 91 -26.43 33.84 -15.00
N LEU A 92 -27.34 34.36 -15.85
CA LEU A 92 -28.72 33.93 -15.90
C LEU A 92 -28.91 32.89 -17.00
N LEU A 93 -29.53 31.76 -16.64
CA LEU A 93 -29.94 30.73 -17.60
C LEU A 93 -31.12 31.18 -18.45
N VAL A 94 -31.19 30.62 -19.66
CA VAL A 94 -32.27 30.89 -20.64
C VAL A 94 -33.07 29.62 -20.87
N ALA A 95 -34.39 29.69 -20.68
CA ALA A 95 -35.29 28.57 -20.98
C ALA A 95 -35.18 28.12 -22.44
N GLY A 96 -35.10 26.83 -22.65
CA GLY A 96 -34.89 26.19 -23.96
C GLY A 96 -33.43 25.95 -24.34
N ASN A 97 -32.45 26.53 -23.60
CA ASN A 97 -31.03 26.32 -23.88
C ASN A 97 -30.47 25.11 -23.13
N ILE A 98 -29.41 24.56 -23.69
CA ILE A 98 -28.61 23.51 -23.09
C ILE A 98 -27.30 24.14 -22.59
N TYR A 99 -26.87 23.73 -21.38
CA TYR A 99 -25.63 24.14 -20.76
C TYR A 99 -24.78 22.91 -20.47
N LYS A 100 -23.49 23.01 -20.80
CA LYS A 100 -22.50 21.99 -20.47
C LYS A 100 -21.80 22.37 -19.17
N ILE A 101 -21.84 21.49 -18.19
CA ILE A 101 -21.18 21.63 -16.89
C ILE A 101 -20.03 20.64 -16.84
N SER A 102 -18.80 21.15 -16.66
CA SER A 102 -17.59 20.34 -16.59
C SER A 102 -16.87 20.67 -15.29
N GLU A 103 -16.43 19.68 -14.55
CA GLU A 103 -15.47 19.91 -13.50
C GLU A 103 -14.11 20.22 -14.13
N THR A 104 -13.50 21.35 -13.78
CA THR A 104 -12.22 21.81 -14.32
C THR A 104 -11.08 21.66 -13.32
N ARG A 105 -11.43 21.54 -12.04
CA ARG A 105 -10.49 21.24 -10.97
C ARG A 105 -11.19 20.41 -9.88
N ALA A 106 -10.67 19.22 -9.62
CA ALA A 106 -11.14 18.39 -8.53
C ALA A 106 -10.66 18.92 -7.16
N PRO A 107 -11.35 18.58 -6.06
CA PRO A 107 -10.84 18.81 -4.72
C PRO A 107 -9.50 18.06 -4.51
N LEU A 108 -8.68 18.55 -3.59
CA LEU A 108 -7.42 17.90 -3.24
C LEU A 108 -7.64 16.47 -2.72
N GLY A 109 -6.94 15.51 -3.32
CA GLY A 109 -7.07 14.09 -2.98
C GLY A 109 -8.18 13.34 -3.71
N TYR A 110 -8.85 13.99 -4.67
CA TYR A 110 -9.92 13.42 -5.48
C TYR A 110 -9.60 13.47 -6.97
N LYS A 111 -10.32 12.67 -7.75
CA LYS A 111 -10.22 12.62 -9.22
C LYS A 111 -11.26 13.51 -9.84
N LEU A 112 -10.94 14.16 -10.95
CA LEU A 112 -11.89 14.85 -11.80
C LEU A 112 -13.02 13.92 -12.28
N ILE A 113 -14.25 14.42 -12.29
CA ILE A 113 -15.33 13.80 -13.05
C ILE A 113 -15.02 13.96 -14.54
N ALA A 114 -14.69 12.85 -15.21
CA ALA A 114 -14.20 12.86 -16.59
C ALA A 114 -15.27 13.33 -17.58
N GLU A 115 -16.52 12.90 -17.39
CA GLU A 115 -17.61 13.18 -18.31
C GLU A 115 -18.41 14.42 -17.85
N PRO A 116 -18.63 15.41 -18.73
CA PRO A 116 -19.43 16.58 -18.40
C PRO A 116 -20.91 16.23 -18.32
N LEU A 117 -21.64 17.01 -17.53
CA LEU A 117 -23.11 16.98 -17.51
C LEU A 117 -23.67 18.01 -18.49
N ASN A 118 -24.56 17.59 -19.38
CA ASN A 118 -25.40 18.53 -20.15
C ASN A 118 -26.77 18.67 -19.46
N VAL A 119 -27.21 19.90 -19.24
CA VAL A 119 -28.52 20.20 -18.68
C VAL A 119 -29.30 21.10 -19.62
N MET A 120 -30.57 20.77 -19.84
CA MET A 120 -31.50 21.61 -20.56
C MET A 120 -32.40 22.34 -19.57
N VAL A 121 -32.57 23.63 -19.77
CA VAL A 121 -33.50 24.47 -19.01
C VAL A 121 -34.86 24.39 -19.65
N LYS A 122 -35.87 23.84 -18.96
CA LYS A 122 -37.24 23.80 -19.43
C LYS A 122 -37.92 25.18 -19.33
N THR A 123 -39.08 25.34 -20.00
CA THR A 123 -39.87 26.58 -19.99
C THR A 123 -40.45 26.94 -18.64
N ASP A 124 -40.57 25.98 -17.73
CA ASP A 124 -40.99 26.18 -16.34
C ASP A 124 -39.82 26.52 -15.40
N GLY A 125 -38.59 26.58 -15.93
CA GLY A 125 -37.38 26.88 -15.17
C GLY A 125 -36.69 25.65 -14.55
N THR A 126 -37.27 24.45 -14.68
CA THR A 126 -36.64 23.23 -14.17
C THR A 126 -35.46 22.81 -15.03
N LEU A 127 -34.48 22.16 -14.43
CA LEU A 127 -33.32 21.56 -15.13
C LEU A 127 -33.52 20.06 -15.34
N VAL A 128 -33.11 19.57 -16.50
CA VAL A 128 -33.12 18.15 -16.82
C VAL A 128 -31.80 17.76 -17.46
N ALA A 129 -31.22 16.65 -16.99
CA ALA A 129 -30.02 16.06 -17.65
C ALA A 129 -30.38 15.57 -19.06
N VAL A 130 -29.53 15.87 -20.04
CA VAL A 130 -29.73 15.46 -21.43
C VAL A 130 -28.46 14.81 -22.01
N ASP A 131 -28.66 14.00 -23.06
CA ASP A 131 -27.55 13.48 -23.86
C ASP A 131 -26.98 14.58 -24.81
N ALA A 132 -25.99 14.21 -25.63
CA ALA A 132 -25.38 15.13 -26.60
C ALA A 132 -26.35 15.60 -27.68
N GLU A 133 -27.41 14.85 -27.95
CA GLU A 133 -28.48 15.15 -28.90
C GLU A 133 -29.62 15.97 -28.28
N GLY A 134 -29.61 16.22 -26.96
CA GLY A 134 -30.59 16.98 -26.22
C GLY A 134 -31.82 16.17 -25.75
N ASN A 135 -31.77 14.85 -25.81
CA ASN A 135 -32.80 13.99 -25.27
C ASN A 135 -32.67 13.86 -23.73
N ALA A 136 -33.77 13.88 -23.01
CA ALA A 136 -33.73 13.71 -21.56
C ALA A 136 -33.17 12.34 -21.16
N LEU A 137 -32.23 12.35 -20.25
CA LEU A 137 -31.72 11.12 -19.61
C LEU A 137 -32.69 10.68 -18.49
N ASP A 138 -32.83 9.36 -18.28
CA ASP A 138 -33.52 8.84 -17.13
C ASP A 138 -32.82 9.29 -15.85
N ALA A 139 -33.58 9.53 -14.77
CA ALA A 139 -33.04 10.02 -13.50
C ALA A 139 -31.90 9.14 -12.92
N ASP A 140 -31.94 7.83 -13.23
CA ASP A 140 -30.92 6.85 -12.82
C ASP A 140 -29.80 6.66 -13.86
N ALA A 141 -29.94 7.23 -15.06
CA ALA A 141 -28.99 7.15 -16.17
C ALA A 141 -28.11 8.40 -16.30
N GLY A 142 -28.11 9.25 -15.28
CA GLY A 142 -27.28 10.45 -15.22
C GLY A 142 -25.80 10.14 -15.50
N ALA A 143 -25.08 11.09 -16.11
CA ALA A 143 -23.64 10.98 -16.29
C ALA A 143 -22.98 10.56 -14.97
N GLN A 144 -22.10 9.57 -15.00
CA GLN A 144 -21.44 9.03 -13.79
C GLN A 144 -20.89 10.18 -12.94
N GLY A 145 -21.26 10.21 -11.67
CA GLY A 145 -20.87 11.27 -10.73
C GLY A 145 -21.83 12.47 -10.66
N TRP A 146 -22.92 12.53 -11.45
CA TRP A 146 -23.84 13.67 -11.47
C TRP A 146 -25.27 13.26 -11.14
N THR A 147 -25.97 14.15 -10.42
CA THR A 147 -27.43 14.04 -10.18
C THR A 147 -28.06 15.42 -10.28
N VAL A 148 -29.22 15.52 -10.94
CA VAL A 148 -30.02 16.76 -11.03
C VAL A 148 -31.29 16.60 -10.20
N SER A 149 -31.57 17.53 -9.32
CA SER A 149 -32.73 17.55 -8.41
C SER A 149 -33.20 18.96 -8.18
N GLU A 150 -34.26 19.12 -7.40
CA GLU A 150 -34.76 20.41 -6.91
C GLU A 150 -34.80 20.39 -5.38
N ASP A 151 -34.49 21.53 -4.77
CA ASP A 151 -34.66 21.67 -3.33
C ASP A 151 -36.13 21.98 -2.96
N THR A 152 -36.40 22.12 -1.67
CA THR A 152 -37.76 22.41 -1.14
C THR A 152 -38.32 23.77 -1.56
N GLU A 153 -37.49 24.66 -2.09
CA GLU A 153 -37.88 26.01 -2.58
C GLU A 153 -38.00 26.04 -4.12
N GLY A 154 -37.80 24.88 -4.78
CA GLY A 154 -37.83 24.73 -6.23
C GLY A 154 -36.62 25.37 -6.92
N ILE A 155 -35.47 25.46 -6.23
CA ILE A 155 -34.21 25.85 -6.84
C ILE A 155 -33.54 24.56 -7.34
N ALA A 156 -33.10 24.58 -8.59
CA ALA A 156 -32.40 23.43 -9.16
C ALA A 156 -31.06 23.18 -8.44
N GLN A 157 -30.86 21.95 -8.09
CA GLN A 157 -29.65 21.48 -7.43
C GLN A 157 -28.94 20.41 -8.28
N ILE A 158 -27.66 20.60 -8.56
CA ILE A 158 -26.83 19.61 -9.22
C ILE A 158 -25.88 19.06 -8.16
N THR A 159 -25.86 17.74 -7.98
CA THR A 159 -24.89 17.09 -7.12
C THR A 159 -23.81 16.46 -7.96
N ALA A 160 -22.55 16.79 -7.67
CA ALA A 160 -21.35 16.24 -8.28
C ALA A 160 -20.58 15.41 -7.24
N VAL A 161 -20.34 14.13 -7.51
CA VAL A 161 -19.71 13.19 -6.55
C VAL A 161 -18.39 12.70 -7.08
N ASP A 162 -17.33 12.91 -6.30
CA ASP A 162 -15.98 12.45 -6.63
C ASP A 162 -15.57 11.20 -5.85
N GLU A 163 -14.73 10.42 -6.53
CA GLU A 163 -13.98 9.33 -5.90
C GLU A 163 -12.58 9.81 -5.50
N PRO A 164 -12.06 9.38 -4.35
CA PRO A 164 -10.68 9.65 -3.97
C PRO A 164 -9.70 9.18 -5.02
N THR A 165 -8.63 9.93 -5.23
CA THR A 165 -7.47 9.44 -5.96
C THR A 165 -6.94 8.21 -5.26
N SER A 166 -6.78 7.09 -5.98
CA SER A 166 -6.42 5.82 -5.38
C SER A 166 -5.36 5.09 -6.20
N VAL A 167 -4.41 4.47 -5.50
CA VAL A 167 -3.34 3.65 -6.10
C VAL A 167 -3.30 2.30 -5.39
N MET A 168 -3.41 1.21 -6.15
CA MET A 168 -3.22 -0.14 -5.63
C MET A 168 -1.74 -0.41 -5.39
N LEU A 169 -1.42 -1.09 -4.29
CA LEU A 169 -0.07 -1.55 -4.00
C LEU A 169 -0.05 -3.07 -3.92
N SER A 170 0.77 -3.69 -4.75
CA SER A 170 0.96 -5.13 -4.80
C SER A 170 2.39 -5.50 -4.45
N LYS A 171 2.56 -6.57 -3.69
CA LYS A 171 3.84 -7.19 -3.38
C LYS A 171 3.90 -8.57 -3.98
N VAL A 172 4.91 -8.84 -4.81
CA VAL A 172 5.05 -10.12 -5.51
C VAL A 172 6.46 -10.68 -5.40
N SER A 173 6.61 -11.98 -5.64
CA SER A 173 7.90 -12.60 -5.85
C SER A 173 8.41 -12.27 -7.26
N ALA A 174 9.68 -11.87 -7.38
CA ALA A 174 10.35 -11.71 -8.67
C ALA A 174 10.43 -13.03 -9.45
N GLU A 175 10.36 -14.16 -8.74
CA GLU A 175 10.25 -15.49 -9.33
C GLU A 175 8.81 -15.95 -9.38
N GLY A 176 8.20 -15.94 -10.55
CA GLY A 176 6.84 -16.46 -10.80
C GLY A 176 5.69 -15.53 -10.43
N GLY A 177 5.93 -14.31 -9.94
CA GLY A 177 4.90 -13.29 -9.74
C GLY A 177 3.87 -13.59 -8.65
N GLN A 178 4.14 -14.52 -7.73
CA GLN A 178 3.22 -14.90 -6.65
C GLN A 178 3.03 -13.73 -5.68
N ALA A 179 1.79 -13.47 -5.26
CA ALA A 179 1.49 -12.46 -4.27
C ALA A 179 2.13 -12.80 -2.90
N LEU A 180 2.76 -11.80 -2.28
CA LEU A 180 3.44 -11.92 -1.00
C LEU A 180 2.70 -11.12 0.08
N ALA A 181 2.81 -11.58 1.33
CA ALA A 181 2.22 -10.94 2.49
C ALA A 181 3.29 -10.62 3.54
N GLY A 182 3.04 -9.56 4.34
CA GLY A 182 3.89 -9.18 5.46
C GLY A 182 4.99 -8.16 5.14
N ALA A 183 5.04 -7.65 3.90
CA ALA A 183 5.84 -6.48 3.57
C ALA A 183 5.29 -5.23 4.26
N GLU A 184 6.20 -4.33 4.68
CA GLU A 184 5.84 -3.02 5.21
C GLU A 184 6.53 -1.93 4.38
N PHE A 185 5.76 -0.89 4.06
CA PHE A 185 6.24 0.26 3.28
C PHE A 185 5.98 1.55 4.05
N ASP A 186 6.86 2.53 3.86
CA ASP A 186 6.62 3.91 4.22
C ASP A 186 6.33 4.72 2.96
N LEU A 187 5.23 5.46 2.98
CA LEU A 187 4.84 6.43 1.96
C LEU A 187 4.95 7.83 2.55
N GLU A 188 5.85 8.64 2.00
CA GLU A 188 6.06 10.02 2.39
C GLU A 188 5.61 10.96 1.27
N GLY A 189 4.94 12.07 1.62
CA GLY A 189 4.44 13.06 0.66
C GLY A 189 3.52 14.07 1.31
N SER A 190 2.78 14.82 0.48
CA SER A 190 1.77 15.78 0.96
C SER A 190 0.37 15.20 0.77
N PHE A 191 -0.44 15.27 1.81
CA PHE A 191 -1.80 14.71 1.83
C PHE A 191 -2.84 15.81 2.08
N ALA A 192 -4.03 15.65 1.52
CA ALA A 192 -5.15 16.56 1.71
C ALA A 192 -5.57 16.61 3.19
N GLN A 193 -5.83 17.84 3.69
CA GLN A 193 -6.22 18.11 5.08
C GLN A 193 -7.61 18.72 5.20
N GLY A 194 -8.34 18.82 4.10
CA GLY A 194 -9.57 19.58 3.99
C GLY A 194 -9.34 21.08 3.79
N SER A 195 -10.43 21.84 3.56
CA SER A 195 -10.40 23.29 3.30
C SER A 195 -9.42 23.75 2.22
N GLY A 196 -9.16 22.88 1.21
CA GLY A 196 -8.21 23.15 0.12
C GLY A 196 -6.75 23.22 0.55
N GLN A 197 -6.39 22.59 1.66
CA GLN A 197 -5.01 22.59 2.19
C GLN A 197 -4.36 21.20 2.09
N ILE A 198 -3.02 21.22 2.02
CA ILE A 198 -2.18 20.02 2.09
C ILE A 198 -1.18 20.13 3.23
N ALA A 199 -0.78 19.00 3.79
CA ALA A 199 0.31 18.92 4.76
C ALA A 199 1.22 17.74 4.45
N PRO A 200 2.53 17.89 4.70
CA PRO A 200 3.46 16.77 4.62
C PRO A 200 3.07 15.72 5.67
N GLY A 201 3.22 14.46 5.30
CA GLY A 201 2.88 13.33 6.15
C GLY A 201 3.62 12.06 5.75
N LYS A 202 3.53 11.06 6.60
CA LYS A 202 4.08 9.73 6.39
C LYS A 202 3.05 8.68 6.79
N LYS A 203 2.90 7.67 5.94
CA LYS A 203 1.99 6.53 6.20
C LYS A 203 2.77 5.23 6.19
N ARG A 204 2.52 4.36 7.18
CA ARG A 204 2.98 2.99 7.20
C ARG A 204 1.91 2.10 6.54
N ILE A 205 2.33 1.30 5.54
CA ILE A 205 1.46 0.41 4.78
C ILE A 205 1.96 -1.01 4.96
N VAL A 206 1.07 -1.91 5.37
CA VAL A 206 1.33 -3.35 5.48
C VAL A 206 0.54 -4.07 4.40
N VAL A 207 1.22 -4.83 3.55
CA VAL A 207 0.60 -5.65 2.51
C VAL A 207 0.22 -7.02 3.08
N ASN A 208 -1.07 -7.33 3.03
CA ASN A 208 -1.61 -8.63 3.47
C ASN A 208 -1.95 -9.44 2.23
N GLY A 209 -1.14 -10.05 1.51
CA GLY A 209 -1.43 -10.86 0.32
C GLY A 209 -2.74 -10.53 -0.43
N GLN A 210 -2.88 -10.86 -1.69
CA GLN A 210 -4.10 -10.61 -2.47
C GLN A 210 -4.54 -9.12 -2.58
N GLY A 211 -3.59 -8.16 -2.41
CA GLY A 211 -3.87 -6.73 -2.57
C GLY A 211 -4.60 -6.06 -1.40
N ASN A 212 -4.82 -6.75 -0.29
CA ASN A 212 -5.36 -6.13 0.92
C ASN A 212 -4.24 -5.38 1.66
N LEU A 213 -4.53 -4.15 2.07
CA LEU A 213 -3.61 -3.27 2.78
C LEU A 213 -4.12 -3.00 4.20
N ARG A 214 -3.19 -2.68 5.08
CA ARG A 214 -3.46 -1.99 6.34
C ARG A 214 -2.61 -0.73 6.37
N ILE A 215 -3.23 0.41 6.60
CA ILE A 215 -2.59 1.72 6.54
C ILE A 215 -2.74 2.43 7.88
N ALA A 216 -1.65 3.05 8.35
CA ALA A 216 -1.63 3.89 9.54
C ALA A 216 -0.80 5.14 9.28
N ASP A 217 -1.15 6.25 9.92
CA ASP A 217 -0.32 7.45 9.94
C ASP A 217 0.90 7.25 10.85
N VAL A 218 2.02 7.88 10.48
CA VAL A 218 3.25 7.83 11.25
C VAL A 218 3.57 9.24 11.74
N GLU A 219 3.69 9.41 13.04
CA GLU A 219 4.00 10.69 13.68
C GLU A 219 5.44 10.71 14.19
N ALA A 220 6.18 11.78 13.85
CA ALA A 220 7.49 12.04 14.39
C ALA A 220 7.40 12.50 15.86
N GLN A 221 8.24 11.96 16.75
CA GLN A 221 8.29 12.36 18.16
C GLN A 221 9.35 13.43 18.42
N ILE A 222 9.07 14.36 19.35
CA ILE A 222 9.94 15.49 19.71
C ILE A 222 11.35 15.05 20.18
N LEU A 223 11.47 13.87 20.77
CA LEU A 223 12.75 13.33 21.27
C LEU A 223 13.46 12.39 20.29
N GLY A 224 13.02 12.36 19.03
CA GLY A 224 13.47 11.41 18.03
C GLY A 224 12.74 10.06 18.12
N GLY A 225 12.50 9.46 16.98
CA GLY A 225 11.70 8.25 16.81
C GLY A 225 10.36 8.55 16.16
N GLU A 226 9.65 7.49 15.82
CA GLU A 226 8.34 7.54 15.15
C GLU A 226 7.32 6.73 15.95
N THR A 227 6.07 7.17 15.93
CA THR A 227 4.94 6.41 16.45
C THR A 227 4.01 6.08 15.29
N VAL A 228 3.75 4.80 15.09
CA VAL A 228 2.75 4.33 14.12
C VAL A 228 1.39 4.30 14.82
N GLY A 229 0.41 4.95 14.20
CA GLY A 229 -0.97 5.00 14.69
C GLY A 229 -1.71 3.66 14.56
N GLU A 230 -3.03 3.71 14.72
CA GLU A 230 -3.88 2.54 14.51
C GLU A 230 -4.02 2.22 13.01
N PHE A 231 -3.91 0.94 12.67
CA PHE A 231 -4.06 0.47 11.29
C PHE A 231 -5.53 0.33 10.89
N SER A 232 -5.90 0.97 9.80
CA SER A 232 -7.17 0.76 9.10
C SER A 232 -7.00 -0.22 7.92
N GLN A 233 -8.06 -0.97 7.59
CA GLN A 233 -8.09 -1.84 6.41
C GLN A 233 -8.36 -0.99 5.16
N ALA A 234 -7.66 -1.31 4.07
CA ALA A 234 -7.81 -0.64 2.78
C ALA A 234 -7.58 -1.62 1.62
N SER A 235 -8.13 -1.33 0.45
CA SER A 235 -7.83 -2.02 -0.82
C SER A 235 -6.85 -1.24 -1.69
N SER A 236 -6.67 0.05 -1.40
CA SER A 236 -5.79 0.98 -2.12
C SER A 236 -5.27 2.07 -1.19
N ILE A 237 -4.25 2.78 -1.62
CA ILE A 237 -3.76 4.01 -1.00
C ILE A 237 -4.61 5.14 -1.56
N GLU A 238 -5.33 5.86 -0.72
CA GLU A 238 -6.29 6.89 -1.14
C GLU A 238 -5.87 8.30 -0.70
N GLY A 239 -6.47 9.32 -1.35
CA GLY A 239 -6.27 10.72 -1.00
C GLY A 239 -4.94 11.32 -1.44
N LEU A 240 -4.31 10.71 -2.46
CA LEU A 240 -3.13 11.25 -3.08
C LEU A 240 -3.49 12.52 -3.90
N VAL A 241 -2.68 13.57 -3.76
CA VAL A 241 -2.99 14.89 -4.33
C VAL A 241 -2.35 15.04 -5.71
N ALA A 242 -3.13 15.44 -6.71
CA ALA A 242 -2.65 15.74 -8.04
C ALA A 242 -1.59 16.87 -8.01
N GLY A 243 -0.53 16.72 -8.80
CA GLY A 243 0.63 17.60 -8.83
C GLY A 243 1.68 17.34 -7.73
N GLU A 244 1.35 16.56 -6.68
CA GLU A 244 2.29 16.20 -5.62
C GLU A 244 3.10 14.95 -5.97
N SER A 245 4.27 14.84 -5.36
CA SER A 245 5.15 13.69 -5.50
C SER A 245 5.31 12.93 -4.19
N TYR A 246 5.44 11.62 -4.30
CA TYR A 246 5.49 10.67 -3.19
C TYR A 246 6.75 9.83 -3.26
N LEU A 247 7.28 9.48 -2.09
CA LEU A 247 8.38 8.55 -1.92
C LEU A 247 7.86 7.28 -1.24
N LEU A 248 7.95 6.14 -1.92
CA LEU A 248 7.57 4.83 -1.40
C LEU A 248 8.82 4.00 -1.16
N THR A 249 9.02 3.56 0.08
CA THR A 249 10.19 2.81 0.53
C THR A 249 9.73 1.52 1.21
N GLU A 250 10.28 0.39 0.82
CA GLU A 250 10.10 -0.83 1.60
C GLU A 250 10.96 -0.76 2.86
N VAL A 251 10.33 -0.93 4.04
CA VAL A 251 11.01 -0.89 5.34
C VAL A 251 11.11 -2.27 5.99
N LYS A 252 10.36 -3.24 5.46
CA LYS A 252 10.42 -4.63 5.87
C LYS A 252 9.96 -5.54 4.76
N ALA A 253 10.81 -6.46 4.35
CA ALA A 253 10.48 -7.49 3.37
C ALA A 253 9.60 -8.61 3.97
N PRO A 254 8.84 -9.34 3.14
CA PRO A 254 8.22 -10.60 3.54
C PRO A 254 9.26 -11.62 4.04
N ALA A 255 8.83 -12.52 4.91
CA ALA A 255 9.72 -13.56 5.42
C ALA A 255 10.25 -14.45 4.27
N GLY A 256 11.56 -14.57 4.16
CA GLY A 256 12.24 -15.35 3.11
C GLY A 256 12.55 -14.59 1.82
N TYR A 257 12.45 -13.26 1.86
CA TYR A 257 12.75 -12.40 0.73
C TYR A 257 13.74 -11.29 1.11
N GLU A 258 14.41 -10.75 0.10
CA GLU A 258 15.32 -9.63 0.25
C GLU A 258 14.54 -8.31 0.36
N LEU A 259 15.05 -7.40 1.16
CA LEU A 259 14.51 -6.04 1.26
C LEU A 259 14.92 -5.24 0.01
N VAL A 260 13.95 -4.66 -0.68
CA VAL A 260 14.21 -3.75 -1.79
C VAL A 260 14.85 -2.47 -1.26
N GLN A 261 16.11 -2.22 -1.68
CA GLN A 261 16.89 -1.06 -1.23
C GLN A 261 16.53 0.22 -1.97
N ASP A 262 16.10 0.10 -3.22
CA ASP A 262 15.70 1.23 -4.05
C ASP A 262 14.33 1.76 -3.65
N THR A 263 14.22 3.08 -3.56
CA THR A 263 12.96 3.77 -3.31
C THR A 263 12.27 4.16 -4.62
N LEU A 264 10.96 4.08 -4.65
CA LEU A 264 10.15 4.56 -5.76
C LEU A 264 9.71 6.01 -5.50
N ARG A 265 10.05 6.91 -6.44
CA ARG A 265 9.52 8.28 -6.46
C ARG A 265 8.55 8.43 -7.61
N PHE A 266 7.28 8.73 -7.31
CA PHE A 266 6.22 8.91 -8.30
C PHE A 266 5.44 10.21 -8.02
N ALA A 267 4.76 10.71 -9.03
CA ALA A 267 3.82 11.84 -8.91
C ALA A 267 2.44 11.41 -9.40
N VAL A 268 1.43 12.14 -8.96
CA VAL A 268 0.03 11.96 -9.36
C VAL A 268 -0.34 13.07 -10.34
N ASN A 269 -0.91 12.71 -11.48
CA ASN A 269 -1.43 13.64 -12.48
C ASN A 269 -2.87 14.06 -12.16
N ASP A 270 -3.40 15.10 -12.83
CA ASP A 270 -4.74 15.63 -12.61
C ASP A 270 -5.86 14.60 -12.88
N ASP A 271 -5.63 13.64 -13.78
CA ASP A 271 -6.53 12.53 -14.06
C ASP A 271 -6.45 11.38 -13.06
N GLY A 272 -5.61 11.52 -12.03
CA GLY A 272 -5.34 10.53 -11.00
C GLY A 272 -4.32 9.45 -11.42
N SER A 273 -3.84 9.43 -12.68
CA SER A 273 -2.77 8.53 -13.11
C SER A 273 -1.45 8.84 -12.39
N ILE A 274 -0.51 7.88 -12.39
CA ILE A 274 0.80 8.06 -11.76
C ILE A 274 1.93 8.04 -12.79
N CYS A 275 2.97 8.82 -12.53
CA CYS A 275 4.17 8.87 -13.35
C CYS A 275 5.44 8.90 -12.50
N LEU A 276 6.58 8.52 -13.09
CA LEU A 276 7.87 8.59 -12.43
C LEU A 276 8.37 10.04 -12.36
N VAL A 277 8.95 10.41 -11.22
CA VAL A 277 9.60 11.72 -11.05
C VAL A 277 11.08 11.59 -11.43
N GLN A 278 11.53 12.43 -12.40
CA GLN A 278 12.93 12.58 -12.82
C GLN A 278 13.63 11.31 -13.37
N ARG A 279 12.87 10.25 -13.68
CA ARG A 279 13.40 9.02 -14.30
C ARG A 279 12.51 8.61 -15.47
N SER A 280 13.11 8.01 -16.51
CA SER A 280 12.37 7.42 -17.63
C SER A 280 11.93 5.98 -17.35
N THR A 281 12.55 5.31 -16.37
CA THR A 281 12.27 3.93 -15.98
C THR A 281 12.22 3.81 -14.46
N ALA A 282 11.32 2.96 -13.97
CA ALA A 282 11.29 2.60 -12.55
C ALA A 282 12.57 1.83 -12.16
N PRO A 283 13.00 1.86 -10.87
CA PRO A 283 13.97 0.91 -10.36
C PRO A 283 13.51 -0.53 -10.63
N GLU A 284 14.43 -1.47 -10.80
CA GLU A 284 14.16 -2.83 -11.29
C GLU A 284 13.06 -3.56 -10.51
N ALA A 285 13.01 -3.38 -9.19
CA ALA A 285 12.01 -4.02 -8.34
C ALA A 285 10.59 -3.41 -8.46
N TRP A 286 10.42 -2.29 -9.18
CA TRP A 286 9.18 -1.53 -9.20
C TRP A 286 8.54 -1.47 -10.59
N THR A 287 7.23 -1.63 -10.65
CA THR A 287 6.44 -1.46 -11.87
C THR A 287 5.23 -0.58 -11.58
N LEU A 288 4.96 0.38 -12.47
CA LEU A 288 3.78 1.24 -12.43
C LEU A 288 2.83 0.83 -13.55
N SER A 289 1.53 0.79 -13.25
CA SER A 289 0.45 0.57 -14.22
C SER A 289 -0.59 1.68 -14.14
N ASN A 290 -1.06 2.13 -15.32
CA ASN A 290 -2.16 3.09 -15.49
C ASN A 290 -3.08 2.52 -16.58
N ASP A 291 -3.75 1.43 -16.30
CA ASP A 291 -4.61 0.75 -17.24
C ASP A 291 -6.08 0.70 -16.77
N GLN A 292 -6.94 0.12 -17.58
CA GLN A 292 -8.37 -0.03 -17.25
C GLN A 292 -8.63 -0.95 -16.04
N GLY A 293 -7.63 -1.73 -15.61
CA GLY A 293 -7.67 -2.54 -14.39
C GLY A 293 -7.39 -1.74 -13.12
N GLY A 294 -6.99 -0.48 -13.27
CA GLY A 294 -6.70 0.45 -12.17
C GLY A 294 -5.28 0.99 -12.18
N ILE A 295 -5.06 2.01 -11.36
CA ILE A 295 -3.76 2.61 -11.14
C ILE A 295 -3.04 1.82 -10.07
N GLY A 296 -1.84 1.33 -10.36
CA GLY A 296 -1.16 0.41 -9.47
C GLY A 296 0.36 0.54 -9.44
N ILE A 297 0.92 0.16 -8.32
CA ILE A 297 2.35 -0.02 -8.08
C ILE A 297 2.58 -1.47 -7.68
N THR A 298 3.50 -2.13 -8.34
CA THR A 298 3.95 -3.47 -7.97
C THR A 298 5.40 -3.41 -7.54
N CYS A 299 5.70 -4.00 -6.38
CA CYS A 299 7.05 -4.20 -5.86
C CYS A 299 7.38 -5.70 -5.87
N ALA A 300 8.48 -6.07 -6.51
CA ALA A 300 8.90 -7.47 -6.68
C ALA A 300 10.16 -7.76 -5.85
N ASP A 301 10.09 -8.77 -4.95
CA ASP A 301 11.22 -9.19 -4.14
C ASP A 301 11.88 -10.44 -4.66
N VAL A 302 13.21 -10.48 -4.52
CA VAL A 302 14.03 -11.66 -4.79
C VAL A 302 13.95 -12.59 -3.58
N PRO A 303 13.70 -13.91 -3.79
CA PRO A 303 13.74 -14.88 -2.69
C PRO A 303 15.14 -15.00 -2.12
N LEU A 304 15.27 -14.95 -0.78
CA LEU A 304 16.51 -15.16 -0.03
C LEU A 304 16.83 -16.66 0.00
N LYS A 305 17.76 -17.11 -0.83
CA LYS A 305 18.05 -18.52 -1.03
C LYS A 305 19.45 -18.89 -0.59
N VAL A 306 19.59 -20.11 -0.06
CA VAL A 306 20.88 -20.70 0.30
C VAL A 306 20.99 -22.09 -0.30
N SER A 307 22.18 -22.42 -0.79
CA SER A 307 22.54 -23.77 -1.27
C SER A 307 23.74 -24.26 -0.51
N LEU A 308 23.81 -25.54 -0.19
CA LEU A 308 24.93 -26.14 0.54
C LEU A 308 25.49 -27.34 -0.22
N ASN A 309 26.79 -27.27 -0.49
CA ASN A 309 27.56 -28.35 -1.10
C ASN A 309 28.62 -28.88 -0.13
N LYS A 310 28.80 -30.21 -0.15
CA LYS A 310 29.79 -30.95 0.62
C LYS A 310 30.90 -31.47 -0.28
N GLN A 311 32.15 -31.17 0.09
CA GLN A 311 33.31 -31.59 -0.69
C GLN A 311 34.52 -31.93 0.19
N ASN A 312 35.53 -32.58 -0.40
CA ASN A 312 36.85 -32.75 0.23
C ASN A 312 37.81 -31.61 -0.15
N LYS A 313 39.02 -31.61 0.38
CA LYS A 313 40.08 -30.60 0.09
C LYS A 313 40.45 -30.46 -1.38
N GLN A 314 40.20 -31.47 -2.19
CA GLN A 314 40.45 -31.48 -3.63
C GLN A 314 39.26 -30.99 -4.44
N GLY A 315 38.16 -30.59 -3.77
CA GLY A 315 36.91 -30.14 -4.40
C GLY A 315 36.03 -31.29 -4.92
N ALA A 316 36.34 -32.54 -4.60
CA ALA A 316 35.49 -33.66 -4.99
C ALA A 316 34.29 -33.77 -4.07
N ALA A 317 33.09 -33.98 -4.68
CA ALA A 317 31.82 -34.14 -3.98
C ALA A 317 31.88 -35.30 -2.96
N LEU A 318 31.22 -35.09 -1.82
CA LEU A 318 31.11 -36.08 -0.75
C LEU A 318 29.62 -36.38 -0.47
N GLU A 319 29.26 -37.66 -0.59
CA GLU A 319 27.92 -38.18 -0.30
C GLU A 319 27.81 -38.64 1.16
N GLY A 320 26.61 -38.55 1.74
CA GLY A 320 26.24 -39.12 3.03
C GLY A 320 26.54 -38.27 4.24
N ALA A 321 27.07 -37.04 4.08
CA ALA A 321 27.17 -36.09 5.17
C ALA A 321 25.77 -35.70 5.66
N GLN A 322 25.54 -35.73 6.97
CA GLN A 322 24.27 -35.25 7.56
C GLN A 322 24.45 -33.91 8.23
N PHE A 323 23.52 -32.99 7.92
CA PHE A 323 23.51 -31.65 8.44
C PHE A 323 22.22 -31.33 9.17
N THR A 324 22.35 -30.51 10.21
CA THR A 324 21.21 -29.82 10.85
C THR A 324 21.46 -28.33 10.72
N LEU A 325 20.46 -27.59 10.21
CA LEU A 325 20.43 -26.14 10.20
C LEU A 325 19.32 -25.68 11.15
N SER A 326 19.71 -24.92 12.19
CA SER A 326 18.80 -24.40 13.20
C SER A 326 18.69 -22.88 13.10
N GLY A 327 17.47 -22.33 13.14
CA GLY A 327 17.18 -20.91 13.00
C GLY A 327 15.69 -20.67 12.76
N ALA A 328 15.31 -19.46 12.38
CA ALA A 328 13.93 -19.12 12.03
C ALA A 328 13.70 -19.29 10.53
N PHE A 329 12.84 -20.20 10.12
CA PHE A 329 12.50 -20.43 8.71
C PHE A 329 11.16 -19.77 8.33
N PRO A 330 10.96 -19.44 7.02
CA PRO A 330 9.71 -18.83 6.55
C PRO A 330 8.44 -19.64 6.85
N ASP A 331 8.58 -20.97 6.90
CA ASP A 331 7.49 -21.91 7.23
C ASP A 331 7.22 -22.05 8.75
N GLY A 332 7.92 -21.27 9.58
CA GLY A 332 7.79 -21.30 11.03
C GLY A 332 8.56 -22.44 11.71
N SER A 333 9.23 -23.32 10.97
CA SER A 333 10.10 -24.36 11.56
C SER A 333 11.34 -23.72 12.20
N ALA A 334 11.92 -24.39 13.21
CA ALA A 334 13.12 -23.94 13.90
C ALA A 334 14.37 -24.78 13.52
N THR A 335 14.19 -25.88 12.81
CA THR A 335 15.29 -26.80 12.47
C THR A 335 14.94 -27.58 11.22
N LYS A 336 15.94 -27.75 10.35
CA LYS A 336 15.85 -28.61 9.16
C LYS A 336 17.07 -29.53 9.10
N THR A 337 16.90 -30.75 8.59
CA THR A 337 17.97 -31.76 8.42
C THR A 337 18.13 -32.13 6.96
N PHE A 338 19.38 -32.39 6.56
CA PHE A 338 19.71 -32.67 5.17
C PHE A 338 20.81 -33.74 5.11
N THR A 339 20.88 -34.47 3.99
CA THR A 339 21.95 -35.41 3.71
C THR A 339 22.53 -35.10 2.33
N SER A 340 23.86 -34.98 2.20
CA SER A 340 24.48 -34.75 0.91
C SER A 340 24.35 -35.98 -0.01
N ASN A 341 24.01 -35.74 -1.26
CA ASN A 341 23.85 -36.71 -2.32
C ASN A 341 25.20 -37.01 -3.02
N GLY A 342 25.20 -37.86 -4.06
CA GLY A 342 26.38 -38.24 -4.84
C GLY A 342 27.11 -37.07 -5.52
N ASP A 343 26.41 -35.95 -5.77
CA ASP A 343 26.99 -34.71 -6.29
C ASP A 343 27.46 -33.77 -5.16
N GLY A 344 27.41 -34.22 -3.91
CA GLY A 344 27.77 -33.43 -2.72
C GLY A 344 26.70 -32.42 -2.29
N VAL A 345 25.55 -32.33 -2.94
CA VAL A 345 24.51 -31.34 -2.65
C VAL A 345 23.70 -31.80 -1.43
N ALA A 346 23.76 -31.04 -0.33
CA ALA A 346 22.89 -31.25 0.84
C ALA A 346 21.52 -30.62 0.66
N PHE A 347 21.47 -29.38 0.16
CA PHE A 347 20.23 -28.71 -0.26
C PHE A 347 20.54 -27.63 -1.30
N LYS A 348 19.51 -27.27 -2.09
CA LYS A 348 19.60 -26.24 -3.12
C LYS A 348 18.42 -25.25 -3.01
N GLY A 349 18.72 -23.96 -3.02
CA GLY A 349 17.72 -22.90 -3.09
C GLY A 349 16.74 -22.86 -1.92
N MET A 350 17.18 -23.23 -0.71
CA MET A 350 16.33 -23.15 0.48
C MET A 350 16.17 -21.71 0.93
N GLN A 351 14.92 -21.29 1.15
CA GLN A 351 14.63 -19.96 1.65
C GLN A 351 14.96 -19.81 3.14
N LEU A 352 15.64 -18.70 3.47
CA LEU A 352 15.92 -18.26 4.83
C LEU A 352 15.28 -16.91 5.11
N VAL A 353 15.18 -16.53 6.38
CA VAL A 353 14.72 -15.20 6.82
C VAL A 353 15.92 -14.35 7.15
N GLY A 354 16.07 -13.20 6.47
CA GLY A 354 17.07 -12.20 6.79
C GLY A 354 16.53 -11.10 7.71
N SER A 355 17.42 -10.28 8.27
CA SER A 355 17.07 -9.02 8.96
C SER A 355 18.18 -7.99 8.79
N THR A 356 17.89 -6.73 9.07
CA THR A 356 18.89 -5.64 9.00
C THR A 356 20.06 -5.84 9.94
N GLU A 357 19.82 -6.44 11.12
CA GLU A 357 20.84 -6.77 12.11
C GLU A 357 21.51 -8.15 11.86
N GLY A 358 20.96 -8.93 10.95
CA GLY A 358 21.38 -10.29 10.64
C GLY A 358 20.72 -11.35 11.52
N ASN A 359 19.98 -12.28 10.92
CA ASN A 359 19.43 -13.45 11.60
C ASN A 359 20.48 -14.57 11.64
N LYS A 360 20.63 -15.20 12.80
CA LYS A 360 21.60 -16.25 13.02
C LYS A 360 21.01 -17.64 12.77
N TYR A 361 21.79 -18.45 12.01
CA TYR A 361 21.50 -19.86 11.77
C TYR A 361 22.73 -20.68 12.17
N VAL A 362 22.52 -21.77 12.89
CA VAL A 362 23.59 -22.69 13.27
C VAL A 362 23.58 -23.91 12.36
N LEU A 363 24.65 -24.06 11.55
CA LEU A 363 24.89 -25.23 10.71
C LEU A 363 25.76 -26.20 11.50
N THR A 364 25.26 -27.40 11.71
CA THR A 364 25.96 -28.49 12.40
C THR A 364 26.06 -29.70 11.46
N GLU A 365 27.25 -30.18 11.20
CA GLU A 365 27.42 -31.49 10.58
C GLU A 365 27.31 -32.56 11.66
N THR A 366 26.21 -33.30 11.66
CA THR A 366 25.88 -34.30 12.67
C THR A 366 26.51 -35.65 12.35
N GLN A 367 26.87 -35.90 11.08
CA GLN A 367 27.58 -37.06 10.62
C GLN A 367 28.45 -36.73 9.40
N ALA A 368 29.73 -36.97 9.46
CA ALA A 368 30.61 -36.86 8.30
C ALA A 368 30.45 -38.07 7.38
N PRO A 369 30.81 -37.95 6.10
CA PRO A 369 30.98 -39.12 5.20
C PRO A 369 32.02 -40.10 5.70
N ASP A 370 31.92 -41.37 5.29
CA ASP A 370 32.87 -42.41 5.66
C ASP A 370 34.28 -42.01 5.28
N GLY A 371 35.21 -42.10 6.24
CA GLY A 371 36.63 -41.75 6.05
C GLY A 371 36.94 -40.26 6.20
N TYR A 372 36.00 -39.45 6.66
CA TYR A 372 36.17 -38.01 6.89
C TYR A 372 35.83 -37.61 8.33
N VAL A 373 36.23 -36.40 8.69
CA VAL A 373 35.98 -35.82 10.03
C VAL A 373 35.02 -34.64 9.89
N ALA A 374 33.92 -34.67 10.64
CA ALA A 374 32.94 -33.58 10.66
C ALA A 374 33.57 -32.23 11.04
N ILE A 375 33.00 -31.16 10.52
CA ILE A 375 33.38 -29.81 10.92
C ILE A 375 32.76 -29.45 12.26
N ASP A 376 33.38 -28.52 12.98
CA ASP A 376 32.72 -27.87 14.12
C ASP A 376 31.50 -27.08 13.67
N PRO A 377 30.47 -26.92 14.51
CA PRO A 377 29.33 -26.11 14.19
C PRO A 377 29.70 -24.66 13.82
N VAL A 378 29.07 -24.11 12.78
CA VAL A 378 29.29 -22.75 12.35
C VAL A 378 27.97 -21.95 12.42
N THR A 379 28.08 -20.66 12.74
CA THR A 379 26.96 -19.74 12.72
C THR A 379 27.00 -18.92 11.44
N LEU A 380 25.93 -18.99 10.67
CA LEU A 380 25.66 -18.15 9.52
C LEU A 380 24.83 -16.93 9.96
N VAL A 381 25.14 -15.76 9.45
CA VAL A 381 24.38 -14.53 9.66
C VAL A 381 23.77 -14.13 8.34
N VAL A 382 22.44 -14.05 8.28
CA VAL A 382 21.65 -13.77 7.08
C VAL A 382 21.05 -12.38 7.20
N TYR A 383 21.45 -11.49 6.29
CA TYR A 383 20.99 -10.09 6.27
C TYR A 383 19.78 -9.91 5.34
N ALA A 384 19.04 -8.81 5.55
CA ALA A 384 17.86 -8.48 4.75
C ALA A 384 18.19 -8.16 3.28
N ASP A 385 19.42 -7.80 2.96
CA ASP A 385 19.92 -7.53 1.60
C ASP A 385 20.38 -8.79 0.84
N GLY A 386 20.06 -9.97 1.34
CA GLY A 386 20.47 -11.26 0.74
C GLY A 386 21.88 -11.72 1.12
N THR A 387 22.69 -10.87 1.76
CA THR A 387 24.04 -11.22 2.15
C THR A 387 24.04 -12.28 3.24
N VAL A 388 24.84 -13.35 3.05
CA VAL A 388 25.10 -14.37 4.06
C VAL A 388 26.59 -14.33 4.43
N LYS A 389 26.91 -14.34 5.72
CA LYS A 389 28.30 -14.33 6.25
C LYS A 389 28.45 -15.34 7.38
N LEU A 390 29.70 -15.75 7.64
CA LEU A 390 30.03 -16.45 8.88
C LEU A 390 30.06 -15.43 10.04
N ASP A 391 29.52 -15.83 11.20
CA ASP A 391 29.69 -15.08 12.44
C ASP A 391 31.19 -15.09 12.87
N GLY A 392 31.68 -13.95 13.37
CA GLY A 392 33.05 -13.81 13.84
C GLY A 392 33.50 -14.82 14.89
N ASP A 393 32.55 -15.35 15.67
CA ASP A 393 32.83 -16.39 16.66
C ASP A 393 33.11 -17.78 16.04
N SER A 394 32.79 -17.97 14.75
CA SER A 394 33.02 -19.22 14.00
C SER A 394 34.39 -19.28 13.29
N LEU A 395 35.33 -18.39 13.63
CA LEU A 395 36.65 -18.27 12.97
C LEU A 395 37.50 -19.55 12.99
N GLY A 396 37.32 -20.44 13.98
CA GLY A 396 38.01 -21.73 14.05
C GLY A 396 37.60 -22.71 12.92
N ALA A 397 36.37 -22.67 12.49
CA ALA A 397 35.80 -23.48 11.40
C ALA A 397 35.80 -22.77 10.04
N SER A 398 36.18 -21.49 9.99
CA SER A 398 36.11 -20.64 8.78
C SER A 398 37.01 -21.13 7.63
N SER A 399 38.07 -21.90 7.93
CA SER A 399 38.93 -22.50 6.88
C SER A 399 38.27 -23.67 6.14
N LYS A 400 37.16 -24.20 6.66
CA LYS A 400 36.40 -25.34 6.12
C LYS A 400 35.08 -24.98 5.50
N VAL A 401 34.61 -23.73 5.69
CA VAL A 401 33.35 -23.24 5.17
C VAL A 401 33.58 -21.97 4.36
N ALA A 402 33.24 -22.03 3.09
CA ALA A 402 33.28 -20.88 2.18
C ALA A 402 31.86 -20.47 1.84
N ILE A 403 31.61 -19.16 1.76
CA ILE A 403 30.31 -18.59 1.34
C ILE A 403 30.57 -17.65 0.17
N GLU A 404 29.83 -17.86 -0.92
CA GLU A 404 29.80 -17.01 -2.10
C GLU A 404 28.35 -16.50 -2.27
N ASN A 405 28.17 -15.19 -2.25
CA ASN A 405 26.87 -14.56 -2.50
C ASN A 405 26.74 -14.33 -4.00
N GLY A 406 25.85 -15.08 -4.66
CA GLY A 406 25.61 -15.01 -6.08
C GLY A 406 24.75 -13.80 -6.48
N GLU A 407 24.89 -13.33 -7.72
CA GLU A 407 24.08 -12.24 -8.30
C GLU A 407 22.59 -12.61 -8.46
N ASP A 408 22.27 -13.90 -8.37
CA ASP A 408 20.90 -14.44 -8.45
C ASP A 408 20.18 -14.46 -7.08
N GLY A 409 20.73 -13.80 -6.07
CA GLY A 409 20.21 -13.79 -4.70
C GLY A 409 20.40 -15.12 -3.96
N THR A 410 21.21 -16.06 -4.49
CA THR A 410 21.51 -17.33 -3.83
C THR A 410 22.88 -17.27 -3.16
N ALA A 411 22.95 -17.56 -1.86
CA ALA A 411 24.20 -17.77 -1.17
C ALA A 411 24.63 -19.26 -1.30
N TYR A 412 25.82 -19.48 -1.84
CA TYR A 412 26.39 -20.80 -2.04
C TYR A 412 27.36 -21.10 -0.90
N ILE A 413 27.07 -22.11 -0.09
CA ILE A 413 27.91 -22.56 1.01
C ILE A 413 28.62 -23.84 0.60
N SER A 414 29.95 -23.83 0.67
CA SER A 414 30.78 -25.00 0.46
C SER A 414 31.39 -25.45 1.79
N VAL A 415 31.10 -26.69 2.19
CA VAL A 415 31.65 -27.31 3.41
C VAL A 415 32.70 -28.36 2.99
N THR A 416 33.91 -28.16 3.51
CA THR A 416 35.09 -29.01 3.15
C THR A 416 35.52 -29.86 4.35
N ASP A 417 35.57 -31.19 4.20
CA ASP A 417 36.08 -32.09 5.21
C ASP A 417 37.54 -32.49 5.01
N ASP A 418 38.19 -32.72 6.13
CA ASP A 418 39.47 -33.38 6.20
C ASP A 418 39.29 -34.89 6.22
N ALA A 419 40.14 -35.60 5.49
CA ALA A 419 40.18 -37.06 5.61
C ALA A 419 40.55 -37.47 7.06
N ALA A 420 39.87 -38.47 7.56
CA ALA A 420 40.20 -39.05 8.86
C ALA A 420 41.67 -39.54 8.88
N PRO A 421 42.40 -39.29 9.96
CA PRO A 421 43.79 -39.78 10.05
C PRO A 421 43.82 -41.31 9.92
N ILE A 422 44.61 -41.79 8.99
CA ILE A 422 44.89 -43.21 8.88
C ILE A 422 45.79 -43.57 10.07
N LEU A 423 45.26 -44.31 11.04
CA LEU A 423 46.09 -44.90 12.09
C LEU A 423 46.89 -46.05 11.45
N ASP A 424 48.11 -45.78 11.05
CA ASP A 424 49.03 -46.78 10.56
C ASP A 424 49.48 -47.66 11.76
N ASN A 425 48.81 -48.82 11.94
CA ASN A 425 49.19 -49.82 12.93
C ASN A 425 50.43 -50.58 12.44
N GLN A 426 51.59 -49.92 12.54
CA GLN A 426 52.86 -50.61 12.28
C GLN A 426 53.35 -51.54 13.46
N ASP A 427 52.63 -51.60 14.55
CA ASP A 427 52.97 -52.53 15.65
C ASP A 427 51.82 -53.52 15.85
N GLY A 428 52.00 -54.74 15.44
CA GLY A 428 51.13 -55.89 15.51
C GLY A 428 50.70 -56.28 16.94
N ASN A 429 49.88 -55.45 17.59
CA ASN A 429 49.16 -55.83 18.76
C ASN A 429 47.65 -55.42 18.53
N ASP A 430 46.85 -56.46 18.50
CA ASP A 430 45.38 -56.33 18.46
C ASP A 430 44.84 -55.50 19.69
N ALA A 431 44.93 -54.21 19.61
CA ALA A 431 44.17 -53.37 20.52
C ALA A 431 42.81 -53.09 19.92
N PHE A 432 41.81 -53.71 20.48
CA PHE A 432 40.39 -53.45 20.25
C PHE A 432 40.13 -51.93 20.20
N LEU A 433 40.00 -51.38 19.00
CA LEU A 433 39.42 -50.06 18.86
C LEU A 433 37.94 -50.17 19.23
N SER A 434 37.60 -49.78 20.45
CA SER A 434 36.23 -49.54 20.81
C SER A 434 35.67 -48.48 19.83
N LYS A 435 34.58 -48.82 19.18
CA LYS A 435 33.71 -47.83 18.56
C LYS A 435 33.28 -46.88 19.66
N THR A 436 34.05 -45.84 19.91
CA THR A 436 33.63 -44.73 20.74
C THR A 436 32.73 -43.84 19.88
N GLY A 437 31.52 -44.29 19.71
CA GLY A 437 30.43 -43.32 19.66
C GLY A 437 30.39 -42.71 21.03
N ASP A 438 31.10 -41.59 21.21
CA ASP A 438 31.16 -40.93 22.49
C ASP A 438 29.79 -40.32 22.82
N TRP A 439 29.01 -41.12 23.55
CA TRP A 439 27.67 -40.76 24.03
C TRP A 439 27.71 -39.50 24.95
N THR A 440 28.88 -39.17 25.48
CA THR A 440 29.07 -37.97 26.32
C THR A 440 29.01 -36.70 25.49
N PHE A 441 29.45 -36.74 24.22
CA PHE A 441 29.35 -35.59 23.31
C PHE A 441 27.89 -35.34 22.88
N LEU A 442 27.11 -36.39 22.60
CA LEU A 442 25.68 -36.26 22.30
C LEU A 442 24.89 -35.72 23.48
N GLN A 443 25.23 -36.07 24.71
CA GLN A 443 24.59 -35.53 25.92
C GLN A 443 24.94 -34.05 26.12
N ALA A 444 26.15 -33.60 25.77
CA ALA A 444 26.53 -32.20 25.84
C ALA A 444 25.79 -31.35 24.79
N ILE A 445 25.56 -31.87 23.59
CA ILE A 445 24.79 -31.19 22.53
C ILE A 445 23.30 -31.13 22.90
N LEU A 446 22.71 -32.23 23.45
CA LEU A 446 21.32 -32.18 23.94
C LEU A 446 21.16 -31.21 25.12
N ALA A 447 22.17 -31.13 26.02
CA ALA A 447 22.16 -30.18 27.12
C ALA A 447 22.28 -28.72 26.64
N ALA A 448 23.04 -28.43 25.60
CA ALA A 448 23.15 -27.11 25.00
C ALA A 448 21.89 -26.68 24.27
N ILE A 449 21.21 -27.61 23.57
CA ILE A 449 19.93 -27.33 22.90
C ILE A 449 18.81 -27.07 23.92
N VAL A 450 18.79 -27.83 25.03
CA VAL A 450 17.83 -27.61 26.14
C VAL A 450 18.15 -26.29 26.88
N ALA A 451 19.42 -25.92 27.03
CA ALA A 451 19.81 -24.65 27.66
C ALA A 451 19.48 -23.44 26.78
N ALA A 452 19.63 -23.52 25.46
CA ALA A 452 19.23 -22.47 24.53
C ALA A 452 17.71 -22.33 24.44
N GLY A 453 16.95 -23.43 24.44
CA GLY A 453 15.49 -23.43 24.50
C GLY A 453 14.94 -22.90 25.83
N ALA A 454 15.57 -23.22 26.95
CA ALA A 454 15.18 -22.74 28.27
C ALA A 454 15.51 -21.25 28.51
N GLY A 455 16.57 -20.73 27.86
CA GLY A 455 16.92 -19.30 27.89
C GLY A 455 15.85 -18.42 27.23
N PHE A 456 15.23 -18.87 26.14
CA PHE A 456 14.18 -18.14 25.44
C PHE A 456 12.86 -18.16 26.22
N ALA A 457 12.51 -19.27 26.89
CA ALA A 457 11.33 -19.36 27.74
C ALA A 457 11.46 -18.52 29.03
N ALA A 458 12.67 -18.39 29.59
CA ALA A 458 12.92 -17.62 30.82
C ALA A 458 12.87 -16.10 30.60
N THR A 459 13.25 -15.60 29.42
CA THR A 459 13.16 -14.16 29.09
C THR A 459 11.73 -13.72 28.83
N VAL A 460 10.88 -14.57 28.22
CA VAL A 460 9.45 -14.27 28.03
C VAL A 460 8.68 -14.33 29.34
N SER A 461 9.03 -15.25 30.27
CA SER A 461 8.38 -15.35 31.58
C SER A 461 8.74 -14.19 32.51
N ARG A 462 9.98 -13.65 32.46
CA ARG A 462 10.37 -12.49 33.26
C ARG A 462 9.69 -11.19 32.85
N ARG A 463 9.37 -11.01 31.57
CA ARG A 463 8.61 -9.81 31.11
C ARG A 463 7.13 -9.85 31.48
N ARG A 464 6.52 -11.03 31.63
CA ARG A 464 5.13 -11.16 32.13
C ARG A 464 5.02 -10.98 33.64
N GLY A 465 6.04 -11.36 34.42
CA GLY A 465 6.05 -11.17 35.88
C GLY A 465 6.24 -9.72 36.36
N ALA A 466 6.90 -8.87 35.57
CA ALA A 466 7.12 -7.46 35.89
C ALA A 466 5.89 -6.57 35.68
N ARG A 467 4.92 -6.99 34.84
CA ARG A 467 3.69 -6.23 34.59
C ARG A 467 2.58 -6.49 35.57
N ALA A 468 2.59 -7.62 36.28
CA ALA A 468 1.57 -7.99 37.29
C ALA A 468 1.77 -7.38 38.67
N ARG A 469 2.94 -6.80 38.98
CA ARG A 469 3.24 -6.21 40.30
C ARG A 469 3.06 -4.68 40.41
N ARG A 470 2.58 -4.01 39.37
CA ARG A 470 2.40 -2.55 39.37
C ARG A 470 0.95 -2.08 39.52
N THR A 471 -0.01 -2.99 39.65
CA THR A 471 -1.44 -2.67 39.81
C THR A 471 -1.98 -2.84 41.22
N GLU A 472 -1.16 -3.17 42.21
CA GLU A 472 -1.63 -3.31 43.61
C GLU A 472 -1.07 -2.28 44.60
N ARG A 473 -0.71 -1.07 44.11
CA ARG A 473 -0.47 0.06 45.02
C ARG A 473 -0.93 1.36 44.40
N LYS A 474 -2.24 1.58 44.42
CA LYS A 474 -2.88 2.89 44.66
C LYS A 474 -4.33 2.66 45.07
#